data_b26282f63fb6b3b0c6491175beb08be4
#
_entry.id   b26282f63fb6b3b0c6491175beb08be4
#
_cell.length_a   1.000
_cell.length_b   1.000
_cell.length_c   1.000
_cell.angle_alpha   90.00
_cell.angle_beta   90.00
_cell.angle_gamma   90.00
#
_symmetry.space_group_name_H-M   'P 1'
#
loop_
_entity.id
_entity.type
_entity.pdbx_description
1 polymer ?
#
loop_
_entity_poly.entity_id
_entity_poly.type
_entity_poly.pdbx_seq_one_letter_code
_entity_poly.pdbx_strand_id
1 'polypeptide(L)'
;MKAFYAPGKVMLCGEYTVTIGQEALALPTQLGQWMRVWEFEMKDEWKLVWQSQDIDGQAWWNMSFSLEQFLVDSDTVFEEFADDAIALNLLKMLQQLPMKTWTPGKSVRIETQLQFPQEWGLGSSSTLCALLARWSLGDAQKIQQAVWGGSGYDVAVAEVGKPLVYWISGDEPNWAEWRLRPDLSANWWILMPGNKQNSRESLSSVKERLLELQQEPFIMHQLKQIIDRIKLAEDVPTMEAGLEMYQAILGTMLEVDTPYQKMGWQPVRGGLCKWLGAWGGDMILVNENYLNHLGDEVKEWRKVRWNDLVINS
;
A
#
# COMPACT_ATOMS: atom_id res chain seq x y z
N MET A 1 0.68 -25.38 13.08
CA MET A 1 0.65 -23.93 12.90
C MET A 1 1.63 -23.54 11.80
N LYS A 2 1.20 -22.73 10.84
CA LYS A 2 2.06 -22.07 9.85
C LYS A 2 2.01 -20.57 10.13
N ALA A 3 3.12 -19.86 9.95
CA ALA A 3 3.19 -18.41 10.14
C ALA A 3 3.78 -17.75 8.90
N PHE A 4 3.18 -16.62 8.51
CA PHE A 4 3.56 -15.84 7.34
C PHE A 4 3.68 -14.37 7.73
N TYR A 5 4.54 -13.65 7.03
CA TYR A 5 4.74 -12.21 7.20
C TYR A 5 4.75 -11.52 5.83
N ALA A 6 4.14 -10.33 5.76
CA ALA A 6 4.24 -9.45 4.60
C ALA A 6 4.55 -8.02 5.08
N PRO A 7 5.57 -7.35 4.52
CA PRO A 7 5.88 -5.97 4.85
C PRO A 7 4.80 -5.03 4.32
N GLY A 8 4.61 -3.89 5.00
CA GLY A 8 3.85 -2.79 4.45
C GLY A 8 4.57 -2.13 3.28
N LYS A 9 4.04 -1.02 2.79
CA LYS A 9 4.55 -0.32 1.60
C LYS A 9 4.54 1.20 1.76
N VAL A 10 5.45 1.85 1.04
CA VAL A 10 5.44 3.29 0.75
C VAL A 10 5.67 3.48 -0.74
N MET A 11 4.92 4.37 -1.39
CA MET A 11 5.21 4.82 -2.74
C MET A 11 5.99 6.12 -2.68
N LEU A 12 7.21 6.13 -3.23
CA LEU A 12 8.07 7.29 -3.26
C LEU A 12 7.70 8.26 -4.39
N CYS A 13 7.41 7.72 -5.58
CA CYS A 13 6.84 8.46 -6.70
C CYS A 13 6.12 7.51 -7.68
N GLY A 14 5.34 8.05 -8.62
CA GLY A 14 4.51 7.27 -9.53
C GLY A 14 3.02 7.27 -9.13
N GLU A 15 2.67 8.09 -8.12
CA GLU A 15 1.30 8.22 -7.65
C GLU A 15 0.37 8.56 -8.82
N TYR A 16 -0.79 7.93 -8.86
CA TYR A 16 -1.79 8.02 -9.93
C TYR A 16 -1.30 7.56 -11.31
N THR A 17 -0.12 8.04 -11.78
CA THR A 17 0.38 7.79 -13.14
C THR A 17 0.74 6.33 -13.41
N VAL A 18 1.00 5.53 -12.37
CA VAL A 18 1.16 4.08 -12.48
C VAL A 18 -0.05 3.40 -13.11
N THR A 19 -1.26 3.93 -12.91
CA THR A 19 -2.51 3.39 -13.49
C THR A 19 -2.65 3.65 -14.98
N ILE A 20 -1.85 4.55 -15.53
CA ILE A 20 -1.80 4.89 -16.96
C ILE A 20 -0.48 4.50 -17.62
N GLY A 21 0.24 3.54 -17.02
CA GLY A 21 1.42 2.90 -17.59
C GLY A 21 2.76 3.58 -17.33
N GLN A 22 2.83 4.57 -16.42
CA GLN A 22 4.12 5.11 -15.94
C GLN A 22 4.74 4.20 -14.87
N GLU A 23 6.05 4.31 -14.72
CA GLU A 23 6.77 3.63 -13.65
C GLU A 23 6.43 4.26 -12.29
N ALA A 24 6.41 3.44 -11.25
CA ALA A 24 6.34 3.86 -9.85
C ALA A 24 7.53 3.32 -9.07
N LEU A 25 8.03 4.10 -8.13
CA LEU A 25 9.05 3.69 -7.17
C LEU A 25 8.37 3.40 -5.85
N ALA A 26 8.34 2.14 -5.46
CA ALA A 26 7.67 1.68 -4.26
C ALA A 26 8.61 0.83 -3.39
N LEU A 27 8.53 1.03 -2.08
CA LEU A 27 9.45 0.41 -1.14
C LEU A 27 8.66 -0.29 -0.02
N PRO A 28 9.15 -1.44 0.47
CA PRO A 28 8.58 -2.10 1.63
C PRO A 28 8.93 -1.36 2.91
N THR A 29 8.11 -1.59 3.95
CA THR A 29 8.37 -1.07 5.29
C THR A 29 8.87 -2.17 6.23
N GLN A 30 9.60 -1.79 7.27
CA GLN A 30 10.04 -2.71 8.32
C GLN A 30 8.86 -3.27 9.12
N LEU A 31 7.81 -2.46 9.25
CA LEU A 31 6.56 -2.88 9.85
C LEU A 31 5.65 -3.51 8.80
N GLY A 32 4.94 -4.55 9.17
CA GLY A 32 4.07 -5.29 8.26
C GLY A 32 2.90 -5.95 8.97
N GLN A 33 2.48 -7.07 8.42
CA GLN A 33 1.39 -7.86 8.96
C GLN A 33 1.82 -9.33 9.10
N TRP A 34 1.47 -9.92 10.21
CA TRP A 34 1.58 -11.35 10.45
C TRP A 34 0.26 -12.05 10.18
N MET A 35 0.34 -13.28 9.68
CA MET A 35 -0.78 -14.21 9.61
C MET A 35 -0.34 -15.58 10.13
N ARG A 36 -1.11 -16.14 11.03
CA ARG A 36 -0.92 -17.48 11.58
C ARG A 36 -2.11 -18.34 11.22
N VAL A 37 -1.85 -19.56 10.77
CA VAL A 37 -2.86 -20.51 10.30
C VAL A 37 -2.72 -21.83 11.05
N TRP A 38 -3.83 -22.32 11.57
CA TRP A 38 -3.95 -23.65 12.18
C TRP A 38 -5.03 -24.45 11.44
N GLU A 39 -4.74 -25.68 11.17
CA GLU A 39 -5.69 -26.68 10.72
C GLU A 39 -5.94 -27.64 11.89
N PHE A 40 -7.20 -27.97 12.15
CA PHE A 40 -7.59 -28.86 13.24
C PHE A 40 -8.85 -29.65 12.88
N GLU A 41 -9.04 -30.79 13.50
CA GLU A 41 -10.22 -31.63 13.29
C GLU A 41 -11.34 -31.19 14.22
N MET A 42 -12.55 -31.08 13.65
CA MET A 42 -13.81 -30.94 14.41
C MET A 42 -14.75 -32.08 14.04
N LYS A 43 -15.49 -32.59 15.03
CA LYS A 43 -16.30 -33.81 14.85
C LYS A 43 -17.54 -33.60 13.99
N ASP A 44 -18.14 -32.39 14.04
CA ASP A 44 -19.50 -32.18 13.53
C ASP A 44 -19.60 -31.17 12.38
N GLU A 45 -18.63 -30.28 12.19
CA GLU A 45 -18.71 -29.23 11.19
C GLU A 45 -17.34 -28.66 10.88
N TRP A 46 -17.01 -28.41 9.60
CA TRP A 46 -15.79 -27.69 9.22
C TRP A 46 -16.03 -26.19 9.30
N LYS A 47 -15.23 -25.49 10.08
CA LYS A 47 -15.35 -24.05 10.25
C LYS A 47 -14.09 -23.32 9.79
N LEU A 48 -14.30 -22.14 9.24
CA LEU A 48 -13.27 -21.12 9.22
C LEU A 48 -13.52 -20.16 10.38
N VAL A 49 -12.47 -19.94 11.20
CA VAL A 49 -12.49 -18.98 12.30
C VAL A 49 -11.43 -17.95 12.02
N TRP A 50 -11.81 -16.69 11.90
CA TRP A 50 -10.91 -15.57 11.62
C TRP A 50 -10.88 -14.58 12.78
N GLN A 51 -9.67 -14.10 13.11
CA GLN A 51 -9.47 -13.05 14.09
C GLN A 51 -8.44 -12.04 13.57
N SER A 52 -8.80 -10.77 13.56
CA SER A 52 -7.89 -9.66 13.23
C SER A 52 -7.49 -8.91 14.48
N GLN A 53 -6.18 -8.73 14.68
CA GLN A 53 -5.59 -8.05 15.82
C GLN A 53 -4.89 -6.77 15.38
N ASP A 54 -4.93 -5.77 16.25
CA ASP A 54 -4.19 -4.51 16.10
C ASP A 54 -2.72 -4.64 16.52
N ILE A 55 -2.03 -3.49 16.60
CA ILE A 55 -0.63 -3.41 17.00
C ILE A 55 -0.36 -3.95 18.42
N ASP A 56 -1.34 -3.81 19.32
CA ASP A 56 -1.26 -4.24 20.72
C ASP A 56 -1.69 -5.71 20.90
N GLY A 57 -2.06 -6.38 19.82
CA GLY A 57 -2.55 -7.75 19.82
C GLY A 57 -4.01 -7.87 20.30
N GLN A 58 -4.73 -6.75 20.40
CA GLN A 58 -6.15 -6.77 20.74
C GLN A 58 -6.98 -7.12 19.52
N ALA A 59 -7.91 -8.07 19.68
CA ALA A 59 -8.85 -8.43 18.63
C ALA A 59 -9.82 -7.26 18.39
N TRP A 60 -9.81 -6.69 17.20
CA TRP A 60 -10.72 -5.62 16.82
C TRP A 60 -11.84 -6.10 15.89
N TRP A 61 -11.66 -7.25 15.21
CA TRP A 61 -12.66 -7.85 14.36
C TRP A 61 -12.48 -9.38 14.30
N ASN A 62 -13.59 -10.12 14.23
CA ASN A 62 -13.59 -11.57 14.08
C ASN A 62 -14.80 -12.03 13.30
N MET A 63 -14.69 -13.20 12.66
CA MET A 63 -15.80 -13.91 12.03
C MET A 63 -15.61 -15.42 12.12
N SER A 64 -16.71 -16.16 12.00
CA SER A 64 -16.68 -17.61 11.88
C SER A 64 -17.87 -18.07 11.04
N PHE A 65 -17.63 -19.01 10.12
CA PHE A 65 -18.67 -19.56 9.26
C PHE A 65 -18.37 -21.03 8.91
N SER A 66 -19.38 -21.72 8.36
CA SER A 66 -19.22 -23.07 7.83
C SER A 66 -18.33 -23.06 6.60
N LEU A 67 -17.14 -23.66 6.71
CA LEU A 67 -16.22 -23.78 5.58
C LEU A 67 -16.77 -24.73 4.51
N GLU A 68 -17.47 -25.80 4.93
CA GLU A 68 -18.10 -26.72 4.00
C GLU A 68 -19.16 -26.02 3.16
N GLN A 69 -20.03 -25.22 3.78
CA GLN A 69 -21.04 -24.46 3.07
C GLN A 69 -20.43 -23.43 2.13
N PHE A 70 -19.42 -22.70 2.58
CA PHE A 70 -18.71 -21.73 1.74
C PHE A 70 -18.10 -22.35 0.47
N LEU A 71 -17.61 -23.59 0.56
CA LEU A 71 -17.03 -24.30 -0.58
C LEU A 71 -18.06 -24.88 -1.54
N VAL A 72 -19.28 -25.18 -1.07
CA VAL A 72 -20.37 -25.77 -1.87
C VAL A 72 -21.31 -24.68 -2.41
N ASP A 73 -21.68 -23.74 -1.55
CA ASP A 73 -22.63 -22.65 -1.83
C ASP A 73 -22.20 -21.40 -1.05
N SER A 74 -21.29 -20.64 -1.64
CA SER A 74 -20.76 -19.43 -1.00
C SER A 74 -21.80 -18.33 -0.85
N ASP A 75 -22.83 -18.27 -1.71
CA ASP A 75 -23.82 -17.20 -1.73
C ASP A 75 -24.61 -17.17 -0.41
N THR A 76 -24.97 -18.31 0.13
CA THR A 76 -25.59 -18.38 1.47
C THR A 76 -24.69 -17.78 2.56
N VAL A 77 -23.37 -18.02 2.51
CA VAL A 77 -22.44 -17.43 3.48
C VAL A 77 -22.30 -15.91 3.25
N PHE A 78 -22.33 -15.45 2.02
CA PHE A 78 -22.35 -14.00 1.72
C PHE A 78 -23.61 -13.31 2.27
N GLU A 79 -24.76 -13.96 2.18
CA GLU A 79 -26.03 -13.46 2.73
C GLU A 79 -25.97 -13.35 4.27
N GLU A 80 -25.36 -14.32 4.96
CA GLU A 80 -25.16 -14.29 6.41
C GLU A 80 -24.39 -13.05 6.88
N PHE A 81 -23.46 -12.55 6.07
CA PHE A 81 -22.62 -11.39 6.38
C PHE A 81 -22.94 -10.14 5.54
N ALA A 82 -24.14 -10.04 4.98
CA ALA A 82 -24.49 -8.96 4.05
C ALA A 82 -24.29 -7.54 4.61
N ASP A 83 -24.43 -7.35 5.90
CA ASP A 83 -24.28 -6.06 6.58
C ASP A 83 -22.85 -5.78 7.09
N ASP A 84 -21.90 -6.73 6.94
CA ASP A 84 -20.51 -6.57 7.34
C ASP A 84 -19.59 -6.43 6.11
N ALA A 85 -19.24 -5.19 5.76
CA ALA A 85 -18.39 -4.89 4.62
C ALA A 85 -16.97 -5.50 4.74
N ILE A 86 -16.46 -5.71 5.96
CA ILE A 86 -15.16 -6.34 6.19
C ILE A 86 -15.26 -7.83 5.90
N ALA A 87 -16.31 -8.49 6.39
CA ALA A 87 -16.60 -9.89 6.11
C ALA A 87 -16.77 -10.13 4.61
N LEU A 88 -17.59 -9.31 3.92
CA LEU A 88 -17.80 -9.43 2.48
C LEU A 88 -16.49 -9.31 1.68
N ASN A 89 -15.62 -8.38 2.04
CA ASN A 89 -14.32 -8.25 1.39
C ASN A 89 -13.44 -9.48 1.64
N LEU A 90 -13.43 -9.99 2.89
CA LEU A 90 -12.66 -11.20 3.21
C LEU A 90 -13.21 -12.43 2.47
N LEU A 91 -14.52 -12.63 2.41
CA LEU A 91 -15.13 -13.72 1.65
C LEU A 91 -14.75 -13.68 0.17
N LYS A 92 -14.80 -12.50 -0.46
CA LYS A 92 -14.34 -12.32 -1.85
C LYS A 92 -12.88 -12.70 -2.04
N MET A 93 -11.99 -12.35 -1.09
CA MET A 93 -10.58 -12.78 -1.13
C MET A 93 -10.47 -14.31 -1.04
N LEU A 94 -11.20 -14.92 -0.09
CA LEU A 94 -11.15 -16.36 0.15
C LEU A 94 -11.68 -17.16 -1.04
N GLN A 95 -12.65 -16.64 -1.80
CA GLN A 95 -13.12 -17.25 -3.06
C GLN A 95 -12.03 -17.33 -4.14
N GLN A 96 -11.01 -16.47 -4.10
CA GLN A 96 -9.92 -16.50 -5.07
C GLN A 96 -8.86 -17.55 -4.74
N LEU A 97 -8.92 -18.16 -3.57
CA LEU A 97 -7.93 -19.15 -3.16
C LEU A 97 -8.12 -20.47 -3.91
N PRO A 98 -7.04 -21.12 -4.34
CA PRO A 98 -7.14 -22.44 -4.97
C PRO A 98 -7.84 -23.46 -4.08
N MET A 99 -8.70 -24.31 -4.64
CA MET A 99 -9.41 -25.35 -3.90
C MET A 99 -8.49 -26.26 -3.08
N LYS A 100 -7.29 -26.53 -3.56
CA LYS A 100 -6.25 -27.32 -2.85
C LYS A 100 -5.80 -26.68 -1.51
N THR A 101 -6.14 -25.43 -1.26
CA THR A 101 -5.86 -24.74 0.01
C THR A 101 -6.64 -25.40 1.18
N TRP A 102 -7.80 -25.92 0.87
CA TRP A 102 -8.73 -26.47 1.84
C TRP A 102 -8.56 -27.98 1.98
N THR A 103 -8.20 -28.44 3.17
CA THR A 103 -8.10 -29.86 3.45
C THR A 103 -9.49 -30.37 3.85
N PRO A 104 -10.09 -31.32 3.09
CA PRO A 104 -11.38 -31.90 3.46
C PRO A 104 -11.38 -32.47 4.89
N GLY A 105 -12.43 -32.17 5.65
CA GLY A 105 -12.57 -32.63 7.04
C GLY A 105 -11.84 -31.79 8.08
N LYS A 106 -11.16 -30.69 7.67
CA LYS A 106 -10.44 -29.84 8.62
C LYS A 106 -11.03 -28.44 8.70
N SER A 107 -11.19 -27.99 9.93
CA SER A 107 -11.41 -26.59 10.24
C SER A 107 -10.12 -25.79 10.16
N VAL A 108 -10.24 -24.52 9.85
CA VAL A 108 -9.10 -23.59 9.73
C VAL A 108 -9.31 -22.41 10.67
N ARG A 109 -8.32 -22.12 11.49
CA ARG A 109 -8.24 -20.87 12.27
C ARG A 109 -7.16 -20.00 11.69
N ILE A 110 -7.48 -18.73 11.46
CA ILE A 110 -6.55 -17.71 10.96
C ILE A 110 -6.55 -16.54 11.93
N GLU A 111 -5.36 -16.13 12.33
CA GLU A 111 -5.14 -14.90 13.08
C GLU A 111 -4.23 -13.98 12.29
N THR A 112 -4.64 -12.73 12.14
CA THR A 112 -3.80 -11.68 11.56
C THR A 112 -3.48 -10.62 12.60
N GLN A 113 -2.26 -10.07 12.54
CA GLN A 113 -1.82 -9.01 13.45
C GLN A 113 -1.05 -7.95 12.68
N LEU A 114 -1.49 -6.70 12.76
CA LEU A 114 -0.76 -5.55 12.23
C LEU A 114 0.35 -5.13 13.19
N GLN A 115 1.47 -4.67 12.64
CA GLN A 115 2.56 -4.02 13.39
C GLN A 115 2.51 -2.49 13.29
N PHE A 116 1.50 -1.95 12.61
CA PHE A 116 1.27 -0.52 12.45
C PHE A 116 -0.22 -0.20 12.56
N PRO A 117 -0.58 1.00 13.01
CA PRO A 117 -1.97 1.47 13.01
C PRO A 117 -2.55 1.52 11.60
N GLN A 118 -3.80 1.13 11.42
CA GLN A 118 -4.43 1.07 10.08
C GLN A 118 -4.47 2.42 9.37
N GLU A 119 -4.55 3.50 10.14
CA GLU A 119 -4.58 4.88 9.63
C GLU A 119 -3.25 5.36 9.05
N TRP A 120 -2.15 4.61 9.20
CA TRP A 120 -0.86 5.01 8.62
C TRP A 120 -0.78 4.82 7.10
N GLY A 121 -1.76 4.17 6.48
CA GLY A 121 -1.75 3.99 5.02
C GLY A 121 -0.65 3.06 4.48
N LEU A 122 -0.04 2.23 5.33
CA LEU A 122 1.06 1.31 4.95
C LEU A 122 0.60 0.04 4.23
N GLY A 123 -0.69 -0.06 3.87
CA GLY A 123 -1.18 -1.14 3.00
C GLY A 123 -1.62 -2.42 3.73
N SER A 124 -2.43 -2.30 4.79
CA SER A 124 -2.99 -3.47 5.51
C SER A 124 -3.78 -4.43 4.60
N SER A 125 -4.46 -3.93 3.58
CA SER A 125 -5.19 -4.74 2.60
C SER A 125 -4.25 -5.52 1.69
N SER A 126 -3.23 -4.86 1.15
CA SER A 126 -2.26 -5.49 0.24
C SER A 126 -1.37 -6.51 0.94
N THR A 127 -0.99 -6.25 2.21
CA THR A 127 -0.29 -7.25 3.01
C THR A 127 -1.15 -8.49 3.23
N LEU A 128 -2.46 -8.32 3.45
CA LEU A 128 -3.39 -9.45 3.59
C LEU A 128 -3.50 -10.27 2.30
N CYS A 129 -3.61 -9.63 1.13
CA CYS A 129 -3.59 -10.32 -0.16
C CYS A 129 -2.32 -11.16 -0.35
N ALA A 130 -1.15 -10.57 -0.07
CA ALA A 130 0.13 -11.27 -0.16
C ALA A 130 0.22 -12.46 0.82
N LEU A 131 -0.28 -12.32 2.04
CA LEU A 131 -0.31 -13.39 3.04
C LEU A 131 -1.21 -14.55 2.63
N LEU A 132 -2.41 -14.26 2.12
CA LEU A 132 -3.34 -15.27 1.61
C LEU A 132 -2.75 -16.01 0.41
N ALA A 133 -2.12 -15.29 -0.52
CA ALA A 133 -1.46 -15.90 -1.67
C ALA A 133 -0.31 -16.81 -1.25
N ARG A 134 0.56 -16.40 -0.32
CA ARG A 134 1.65 -17.22 0.22
C ARG A 134 1.16 -18.49 0.90
N TRP A 135 0.10 -18.37 1.69
CA TRP A 135 -0.48 -19.52 2.37
C TRP A 135 -1.08 -20.53 1.39
N SER A 136 -1.86 -20.04 0.43
CA SER A 136 -2.64 -20.88 -0.51
C SER A 136 -1.84 -21.31 -1.74
N LEU A 137 -0.65 -20.73 -1.98
CA LEU A 137 0.07 -20.81 -3.25
C LEU A 137 -0.78 -20.28 -4.41
N GLY A 138 -1.53 -19.22 -4.14
CA GLY A 138 -2.41 -18.50 -5.06
C GLY A 138 -1.74 -17.26 -5.65
N ASP A 139 -2.56 -16.37 -6.21
CA ASP A 139 -2.15 -15.16 -6.91
C ASP A 139 -2.68 -13.93 -6.15
N ALA A 140 -1.78 -13.16 -5.54
CA ALA A 140 -2.15 -12.01 -4.72
C ALA A 140 -2.76 -10.86 -5.54
N GLN A 141 -2.36 -10.70 -6.81
CA GLN A 141 -2.92 -9.70 -7.72
C GLN A 141 -4.39 -10.02 -8.02
N LYS A 142 -4.71 -11.29 -8.29
CA LYS A 142 -6.11 -11.72 -8.49
C LYS A 142 -6.96 -11.52 -7.26
N ILE A 143 -6.41 -11.83 -6.06
CA ILE A 143 -7.10 -11.60 -4.80
C ILE A 143 -7.44 -10.11 -4.63
N GLN A 144 -6.49 -9.21 -4.89
CA GLN A 144 -6.74 -7.77 -4.81
C GLN A 144 -7.76 -7.29 -5.85
N GLN A 145 -7.62 -7.72 -7.10
CA GLN A 145 -8.51 -7.31 -8.19
C GLN A 145 -9.97 -7.69 -7.92
N ALA A 146 -10.21 -8.86 -7.34
CA ALA A 146 -11.56 -9.32 -7.00
C ALA A 146 -12.29 -8.46 -5.97
N VAL A 147 -11.55 -7.71 -5.14
CA VAL A 147 -12.14 -6.91 -4.05
C VAL A 147 -12.07 -5.42 -4.33
N TRP A 148 -10.91 -4.93 -4.77
CA TRP A 148 -10.63 -3.50 -4.81
C TRP A 148 -10.21 -2.97 -6.17
N GLY A 149 -9.65 -3.79 -7.04
CA GLY A 149 -9.00 -3.29 -8.24
C GLY A 149 -7.73 -2.49 -7.92
N GLY A 150 -7.42 -1.52 -8.77
CA GLY A 150 -6.25 -0.65 -8.63
C GLY A 150 -5.05 -1.14 -9.42
N SER A 151 -3.89 -0.52 -9.22
CA SER A 151 -2.68 -0.83 -9.98
C SER A 151 -1.95 -2.09 -9.49
N GLY A 152 -2.15 -2.53 -8.25
CA GLY A 152 -1.50 -3.70 -7.67
C GLY A 152 -0.05 -3.51 -7.23
N TYR A 153 0.53 -2.30 -7.33
CA TYR A 153 1.91 -2.05 -6.90
C TYR A 153 2.15 -2.40 -5.43
N ASP A 154 1.18 -2.13 -4.58
CA ASP A 154 1.23 -2.35 -3.14
C ASP A 154 1.25 -3.85 -2.80
N VAL A 155 0.52 -4.66 -3.55
CA VAL A 155 0.59 -6.13 -3.46
C VAL A 155 1.95 -6.64 -3.93
N ALA A 156 2.46 -6.13 -5.06
CA ALA A 156 3.76 -6.53 -5.57
C ALA A 156 4.87 -6.26 -4.54
N VAL A 157 4.86 -5.08 -3.89
CA VAL A 157 5.82 -4.75 -2.82
C VAL A 157 5.67 -5.69 -1.63
N ALA A 158 4.44 -5.98 -1.19
CA ALA A 158 4.19 -6.88 -0.06
C ALA A 158 4.61 -8.32 -0.35
N GLU A 159 4.50 -8.78 -1.61
CA GLU A 159 4.96 -10.11 -2.04
C GLU A 159 6.47 -10.20 -2.16
N VAL A 160 7.10 -9.23 -2.80
CA VAL A 160 8.56 -9.28 -3.07
C VAL A 160 9.35 -8.92 -1.82
N GLY A 161 8.88 -7.96 -1.02
CA GLY A 161 9.56 -7.49 0.20
C GLY A 161 10.85 -6.70 -0.07
N LYS A 162 11.00 -6.15 -1.28
CA LYS A 162 12.13 -5.32 -1.70
C LYS A 162 11.64 -4.07 -2.41
N PRO A 163 12.47 -3.00 -2.49
CA PRO A 163 12.16 -1.85 -3.32
C PRO A 163 12.00 -2.22 -4.79
N LEU A 164 10.98 -1.68 -5.43
CA LEU A 164 10.60 -1.99 -6.80
C LEU A 164 10.48 -0.72 -7.66
N VAL A 165 10.91 -0.84 -8.91
CA VAL A 165 10.32 -0.11 -10.02
C VAL A 165 9.14 -0.94 -10.51
N TYR A 166 7.94 -0.41 -10.44
CA TYR A 166 6.71 -1.09 -10.81
C TYR A 166 6.02 -0.39 -11.98
N TRP A 167 5.47 -1.14 -12.93
CA TRP A 167 4.68 -0.58 -14.05
C TRP A 167 3.63 -1.59 -14.53
N ILE A 168 2.63 -1.09 -15.23
CA ILE A 168 1.61 -1.91 -15.89
C ILE A 168 1.89 -1.87 -17.40
N SER A 169 1.95 -3.04 -18.05
CA SER A 169 2.09 -3.18 -19.49
C SER A 169 0.89 -3.96 -20.05
N GLY A 170 0.01 -3.28 -20.78
CA GLY A 170 -1.32 -3.79 -21.04
C GLY A 170 -2.10 -3.88 -19.73
N ASP A 171 -2.59 -5.09 -19.42
CA ASP A 171 -3.26 -5.37 -18.14
C ASP A 171 -2.37 -6.15 -17.16
N GLU A 172 -1.10 -6.37 -17.50
CA GLU A 172 -0.19 -7.21 -16.72
C GLU A 172 0.73 -6.35 -15.84
N PRO A 173 0.80 -6.65 -14.53
CA PRO A 173 1.75 -6.03 -13.61
C PRO A 173 3.18 -6.52 -13.89
N ASN A 174 4.11 -5.57 -13.89
CA ASN A 174 5.52 -5.84 -14.08
C ASN A 174 6.34 -5.10 -13.02
N TRP A 175 7.50 -5.63 -12.65
CA TRP A 175 8.41 -4.96 -11.74
C TRP A 175 9.86 -5.41 -11.94
N ALA A 176 10.77 -4.55 -11.50
CA ALA A 176 12.18 -4.85 -11.35
C ALA A 176 12.65 -4.42 -9.97
N GLU A 177 13.60 -5.15 -9.37
CA GLU A 177 14.22 -4.72 -8.12
C GLU A 177 14.99 -3.40 -8.34
N TRP A 178 14.88 -2.52 -7.37
CA TRP A 178 15.59 -1.26 -7.32
C TRP A 178 16.23 -1.09 -5.92
N ARG A 179 17.09 -0.11 -5.78
CA ARG A 179 17.70 0.22 -4.48
C ARG A 179 17.75 1.72 -4.30
N LEU A 180 17.22 2.19 -3.20
CA LEU A 180 17.47 3.53 -2.73
C LEU A 180 18.73 3.51 -1.85
N ARG A 181 19.77 4.23 -2.25
CA ARG A 181 20.97 4.33 -1.43
C ARG A 181 20.63 4.98 -0.08
N PRO A 182 21.00 4.37 1.07
CA PRO A 182 20.62 4.87 2.40
C PRO A 182 21.17 6.27 2.72
N ASP A 183 22.29 6.67 2.10
CA ASP A 183 22.88 8.01 2.25
C ASP A 183 22.02 9.11 1.59
N LEU A 184 21.27 8.79 0.53
CA LEU A 184 20.37 9.74 -0.13
C LEU A 184 19.13 10.07 0.70
N SER A 185 18.71 9.17 1.58
CA SER A 185 17.53 9.31 2.44
C SER A 185 17.87 9.49 3.93
N ALA A 186 19.14 9.66 4.27
CA ALA A 186 19.60 9.71 5.66
C ALA A 186 18.95 10.82 6.50
N ASN A 187 18.62 11.94 5.86
CA ASN A 187 18.01 13.12 6.50
C ASN A 187 16.51 13.23 6.23
N TRP A 188 15.86 12.14 5.78
CA TRP A 188 14.43 12.16 5.49
C TRP A 188 13.60 11.72 6.67
N TRP A 189 12.44 12.36 6.78
CA TRP A 189 11.41 12.08 7.78
C TRP A 189 10.06 11.91 7.13
N ILE A 190 9.24 11.05 7.71
CA ILE A 190 7.84 10.88 7.35
C ILE A 190 7.02 11.54 8.46
N LEU A 191 6.19 12.50 8.07
CA LEU A 191 5.20 13.14 8.92
C LEU A 191 3.85 12.47 8.70
N MET A 192 3.17 12.15 9.79
CA MET A 192 1.84 11.51 9.78
C MET A 192 0.84 12.45 10.48
N PRO A 193 0.00 13.20 9.71
CA PRO A 193 -0.98 14.12 10.27
C PRO A 193 -2.18 13.40 10.92
N GLY A 194 -2.32 12.07 10.73
CA GLY A 194 -3.39 11.28 11.35
C GLY A 194 -4.71 11.23 10.57
N ASN A 195 -4.75 11.83 9.38
CA ASN A 195 -5.95 11.86 8.53
C ASN A 195 -5.78 10.88 7.36
N LYS A 196 -6.24 9.64 7.53
CA LYS A 196 -6.17 8.63 6.46
C LYS A 196 -6.99 9.06 5.24
N GLN A 197 -6.36 9.01 4.06
CA GLN A 197 -7.03 9.19 2.78
C GLN A 197 -7.50 7.86 2.21
N ASN A 198 -8.67 7.90 1.57
CA ASN A 198 -9.16 6.78 0.79
C ASN A 198 -8.54 6.84 -0.61
N SER A 199 -7.54 6.00 -0.87
CA SER A 199 -6.82 5.98 -2.15
C SER A 199 -7.73 5.81 -3.37
N ARG A 200 -8.89 5.15 -3.22
CA ARG A 200 -9.87 4.97 -4.32
C ARG A 200 -10.64 6.24 -4.59
N GLU A 201 -11.08 6.94 -3.56
CA GLU A 201 -11.75 8.24 -3.72
C GLU A 201 -10.79 9.26 -4.34
N SER A 202 -9.54 9.30 -3.88
CA SER A 202 -8.50 10.13 -4.46
C SER A 202 -8.23 9.79 -5.93
N LEU A 203 -8.15 8.50 -6.30
CA LEU A 203 -7.99 8.09 -7.69
C LEU A 203 -9.24 8.44 -8.53
N SER A 204 -10.43 8.23 -7.98
CA SER A 204 -11.69 8.55 -8.66
C SER A 204 -11.82 10.04 -8.95
N SER A 205 -11.39 10.90 -8.03
CA SER A 205 -11.46 12.37 -8.20
C SER A 205 -10.55 12.91 -9.30
N VAL A 206 -9.46 12.20 -9.63
CA VAL A 206 -8.51 12.63 -10.68
C VAL A 206 -8.61 11.81 -11.97
N LYS A 207 -9.56 10.88 -12.07
CA LYS A 207 -9.63 9.90 -13.16
C LYS A 207 -9.71 10.55 -14.56
N GLU A 208 -10.55 11.54 -14.72
CA GLU A 208 -10.72 12.24 -16.01
C GLU A 208 -9.42 12.93 -16.42
N ARG A 209 -8.78 13.65 -15.49
CA ARG A 209 -7.50 14.34 -15.73
C ARG A 209 -6.34 13.36 -15.98
N LEU A 210 -6.37 12.18 -15.41
CA LEU A 210 -5.39 11.14 -15.72
C LEU A 210 -5.54 10.65 -17.17
N LEU A 211 -6.77 10.52 -17.69
CA LEU A 211 -7.02 10.16 -19.07
C LEU A 211 -6.59 11.28 -20.02
N GLU A 212 -6.80 12.55 -19.67
CA GLU A 212 -6.28 13.70 -20.40
C GLU A 212 -4.75 13.71 -20.39
N LEU A 213 -4.12 13.54 -19.21
CA LEU A 213 -2.67 13.49 -19.08
C LEU A 213 -2.05 12.36 -19.92
N GLN A 214 -2.72 11.22 -20.04
CA GLN A 214 -2.26 10.10 -20.88
C GLN A 214 -2.18 10.48 -22.36
N GLN A 215 -2.95 11.47 -22.82
CA GLN A 215 -2.93 11.99 -24.20
C GLN A 215 -1.88 13.07 -24.40
N GLU A 216 -1.12 13.45 -23.37
CA GLU A 216 -0.07 14.46 -23.40
C GLU A 216 1.34 13.83 -23.46
N PRO A 217 1.79 13.36 -24.63
CA PRO A 217 3.03 12.57 -24.72
C PRO A 217 4.26 13.32 -24.25
N PHE A 218 4.29 14.65 -24.38
CA PHE A 218 5.39 15.47 -23.90
C PHE A 218 5.48 15.44 -22.37
N ILE A 219 4.37 15.63 -21.68
CA ILE A 219 4.31 15.60 -20.21
C ILE A 219 4.60 14.20 -19.68
N MET A 220 4.02 13.17 -20.32
CA MET A 220 4.29 11.77 -19.98
C MET A 220 5.78 11.44 -20.13
N HIS A 221 6.42 11.93 -21.18
CA HIS A 221 7.86 11.77 -21.35
C HIS A 221 8.67 12.53 -20.29
N GLN A 222 8.29 13.75 -19.94
CA GLN A 222 8.93 14.51 -18.85
C GLN A 222 8.83 13.78 -17.51
N LEU A 223 7.65 13.28 -17.14
CA LEU A 223 7.46 12.50 -15.90
C LEU A 223 8.34 11.27 -15.88
N LYS A 224 8.42 10.54 -17.00
CA LYS A 224 9.32 9.40 -17.14
C LYS A 224 10.79 9.81 -16.94
N GLN A 225 11.26 10.86 -17.57
CA GLN A 225 12.64 11.35 -17.41
C GLN A 225 12.94 11.74 -15.97
N ILE A 226 11.97 12.32 -15.25
CA ILE A 226 12.14 12.66 -13.84
C ILE A 226 12.27 11.39 -12.98
N ILE A 227 11.42 10.38 -13.21
CA ILE A 227 11.53 9.10 -12.52
C ILE A 227 12.88 8.44 -12.80
N ASP A 228 13.35 8.45 -14.06
CA ASP A 228 14.68 7.94 -14.42
C ASP A 228 15.80 8.71 -13.69
N ARG A 229 15.68 10.04 -13.59
CA ARG A 229 16.63 10.86 -12.83
C ARG A 229 16.63 10.52 -11.33
N ILE A 230 15.47 10.27 -10.73
CA ILE A 230 15.36 9.84 -9.34
C ILE A 230 16.01 8.47 -9.15
N LYS A 231 15.74 7.51 -10.05
CA LYS A 231 16.34 6.16 -9.99
C LYS A 231 17.86 6.16 -10.05
N LEU A 232 18.42 7.10 -10.80
CA LEU A 232 19.85 7.20 -11.08
C LEU A 232 20.56 8.29 -10.24
N ALA A 233 19.88 8.91 -9.28
CA ALA A 233 20.46 9.96 -8.47
C ALA A 233 21.65 9.44 -7.64
N GLU A 234 22.75 10.18 -7.71
CA GLU A 234 23.99 9.88 -6.97
C GLU A 234 24.20 10.81 -5.77
N ASP A 235 23.41 11.90 -5.68
CA ASP A 235 23.46 12.87 -4.61
C ASP A 235 22.08 13.30 -4.13
N VAL A 236 22.01 13.80 -2.90
CA VAL A 236 20.76 14.22 -2.24
C VAL A 236 20.08 15.37 -3.02
N PRO A 237 20.76 16.44 -3.44
CA PRO A 237 20.11 17.52 -4.19
C PRO A 237 19.45 17.07 -5.48
N THR A 238 20.07 16.15 -6.23
CA THR A 238 19.49 15.59 -7.47
C THR A 238 18.24 14.77 -7.17
N MET A 239 18.29 13.93 -6.13
CA MET A 239 17.16 13.10 -5.69
C MET A 239 15.98 13.98 -5.27
N GLU A 240 16.20 14.89 -4.34
CA GLU A 240 15.16 15.76 -3.78
C GLU A 240 14.54 16.71 -4.81
N ALA A 241 15.37 17.30 -5.68
CA ALA A 241 14.88 18.12 -6.78
C ALA A 241 14.00 17.33 -7.77
N GLY A 242 14.35 16.06 -8.03
CA GLY A 242 13.53 15.16 -8.83
C GLY A 242 12.15 14.90 -8.20
N LEU A 243 12.12 14.61 -6.92
CA LEU A 243 10.87 14.37 -6.17
C LEU A 243 9.97 15.62 -6.15
N GLU A 244 10.52 16.79 -5.89
CA GLU A 244 9.80 18.07 -5.91
C GLU A 244 9.25 18.40 -7.30
N MET A 245 10.07 18.21 -8.34
CA MET A 245 9.67 18.48 -9.72
C MET A 245 8.54 17.53 -10.17
N TYR A 246 8.65 16.24 -9.84
CA TYR A 246 7.61 15.25 -10.12
C TYR A 246 6.26 15.67 -9.50
N GLN A 247 6.27 16.01 -8.21
CA GLN A 247 5.08 16.44 -7.48
C GLN A 247 4.48 17.74 -8.07
N ALA A 248 5.32 18.72 -8.40
CA ALA A 248 4.86 20.01 -8.94
C ALA A 248 4.14 19.84 -10.29
N ILE A 249 4.72 19.04 -11.21
CA ILE A 249 4.09 18.75 -12.51
C ILE A 249 2.79 17.99 -12.29
N LEU A 250 2.81 16.93 -11.49
CA LEU A 250 1.64 16.09 -11.27
C LEU A 250 0.50 16.86 -10.60
N GLY A 251 0.81 17.67 -9.57
CA GLY A 251 -0.18 18.52 -8.89
C GLY A 251 -0.84 19.51 -9.84
N THR A 252 -0.06 20.11 -10.74
CA THR A 252 -0.59 21.03 -11.77
C THR A 252 -1.48 20.31 -12.78
N MET A 253 -1.04 19.16 -13.29
CA MET A 253 -1.78 18.42 -14.33
C MET A 253 -3.06 17.78 -13.79
N LEU A 254 -3.06 17.31 -12.56
CA LEU A 254 -4.22 16.68 -11.94
C LEU A 254 -5.08 17.66 -11.14
N GLU A 255 -4.67 18.92 -11.03
CA GLU A 255 -5.29 19.96 -10.17
C GLU A 255 -5.49 19.47 -8.73
N VAL A 256 -4.45 18.87 -8.17
CA VAL A 256 -4.43 18.38 -6.78
C VAL A 256 -3.38 19.15 -5.99
N ASP A 257 -3.77 19.63 -4.83
CA ASP A 257 -2.91 20.42 -3.96
C ASP A 257 -1.67 19.63 -3.50
N THR A 258 -0.49 20.20 -3.70
CA THR A 258 0.74 19.75 -3.04
C THR A 258 0.67 19.99 -1.53
N PRO A 259 1.58 19.42 -0.70
CA PRO A 259 1.60 19.74 0.73
C PRO A 259 1.72 21.25 0.99
N TYR A 260 2.50 21.96 0.20
CA TYR A 260 2.65 23.43 0.30
C TYR A 260 1.30 24.13 0.18
N GLN A 261 0.53 23.81 -0.84
CA GLN A 261 -0.79 24.42 -1.10
C GLN A 261 -1.81 24.00 -0.04
N LYS A 262 -1.89 22.70 0.25
CA LYS A 262 -2.86 22.13 1.20
C LYS A 262 -2.69 22.67 2.62
N MET A 263 -1.44 22.83 3.07
CA MET A 263 -1.10 23.25 4.43
C MET A 263 -0.83 24.75 4.54
N GLY A 264 -0.79 25.50 3.43
CA GLY A 264 -0.39 26.89 3.41
C GLY A 264 1.09 27.12 3.72
N TRP A 265 1.92 26.09 3.54
CA TRP A 265 3.35 26.15 3.80
C TRP A 265 4.12 26.81 2.67
N GLN A 266 5.30 27.37 2.99
CA GLN A 266 6.17 27.98 1.98
C GLN A 266 7.37 27.09 1.68
N PRO A 267 7.73 26.94 0.40
CA PRO A 267 8.98 26.26 0.03
C PRO A 267 10.19 26.98 0.62
N VAL A 268 11.18 26.21 1.07
CA VAL A 268 12.47 26.75 1.52
C VAL A 268 13.61 26.19 0.69
N ARG A 269 14.68 26.97 0.55
CA ARG A 269 15.86 26.55 -0.23
C ARG A 269 16.48 25.29 0.38
N GLY A 270 16.61 24.24 -0.42
CA GLY A 270 17.14 22.94 0.03
C GLY A 270 16.19 22.18 0.94
N GLY A 271 14.89 22.55 0.99
CA GLY A 271 13.84 21.81 1.65
C GLY A 271 13.20 20.82 0.69
N LEU A 272 12.75 19.69 1.21
CA LEU A 272 11.90 18.70 0.55
C LEU A 272 10.58 18.60 1.32
N CYS A 273 9.45 18.68 0.59
CA CYS A 273 8.13 18.44 1.16
C CYS A 273 7.21 17.82 0.12
N LYS A 274 6.94 16.52 0.24
CA LYS A 274 6.21 15.75 -0.77
C LYS A 274 5.18 14.82 -0.16
N TRP A 275 3.99 14.72 -0.76
CA TRP A 275 3.05 13.66 -0.45
C TRP A 275 3.65 12.27 -0.75
N LEU A 276 3.31 11.29 0.07
CA LEU A 276 3.57 9.88 -0.19
C LEU A 276 2.24 9.12 -0.34
N GLY A 277 2.14 8.30 -1.37
CA GLY A 277 0.93 7.53 -1.65
C GLY A 277 -0.22 8.38 -2.19
N ALA A 278 -1.46 8.13 -1.75
CA ALA A 278 -2.62 8.93 -2.14
C ALA A 278 -2.54 10.33 -1.51
N TRP A 279 -2.57 11.36 -2.35
CA TRP A 279 -2.37 12.73 -1.89
C TRP A 279 -3.53 13.24 -1.03
N GLY A 280 -3.18 14.04 -0.05
CA GLY A 280 -4.12 14.77 0.76
C GLY A 280 -4.19 14.44 2.25
N GLY A 281 -3.37 13.50 2.79
CA GLY A 281 -3.42 13.34 4.22
C GLY A 281 -2.71 12.19 4.90
N ASP A 282 -2.28 11.13 4.18
CA ASP A 282 -1.70 9.98 4.87
C ASP A 282 -0.30 10.27 5.42
N MET A 283 0.61 10.64 4.54
CA MET A 283 2.02 10.82 4.88
C MET A 283 2.64 11.94 4.04
N ILE A 284 3.54 12.69 4.67
CA ILE A 284 4.37 13.70 4.01
C ILE A 284 5.83 13.35 4.22
N LEU A 285 6.58 13.25 3.13
CA LEU A 285 8.03 13.16 3.14
C LEU A 285 8.62 14.57 3.28
N VAL A 286 9.49 14.74 4.27
CA VAL A 286 10.27 15.98 4.43
C VAL A 286 11.73 15.63 4.68
N ASN A 287 12.65 16.53 4.29
CA ASN A 287 14.01 16.44 4.78
C ASN A 287 14.18 17.20 6.11
N GLU A 288 15.30 16.99 6.79
CA GLU A 288 15.56 17.60 8.09
C GLU A 288 15.57 19.13 8.04
N ASN A 289 16.02 19.72 6.92
CA ASN A 289 15.99 21.18 6.73
C ASN A 289 14.55 21.71 6.73
N TYR A 290 13.64 21.06 6.00
CA TYR A 290 12.23 21.46 5.97
C TYR A 290 11.52 21.18 7.29
N LEU A 291 11.83 20.05 7.92
CA LEU A 291 11.29 19.71 9.24
C LEU A 291 11.63 20.77 10.30
N ASN A 292 12.88 21.25 10.29
CA ASN A 292 13.35 22.31 11.18
C ASN A 292 12.64 23.65 10.89
N HIS A 293 12.34 23.95 9.62
CA HIS A 293 11.57 25.13 9.23
C HIS A 293 10.12 25.08 9.76
N LEU A 294 9.48 23.90 9.69
CA LEU A 294 8.11 23.74 10.18
C LEU A 294 8.01 23.87 11.72
N GLY A 295 9.03 23.48 12.46
CA GLY A 295 9.13 23.66 13.89
C GLY A 295 7.90 23.20 14.66
N ASP A 296 7.22 24.16 15.32
CA ASP A 296 6.06 23.89 16.17
C ASP A 296 4.78 23.57 15.38
N GLU A 297 4.67 23.90 14.09
CA GLU A 297 3.49 23.61 13.26
C GLU A 297 3.15 22.12 13.20
N VAL A 298 4.18 21.28 13.26
CA VAL A 298 4.04 19.81 13.21
C VAL A 298 4.40 19.14 14.55
N LYS A 299 4.38 19.90 15.67
CA LYS A 299 4.80 19.40 16.97
C LYS A 299 4.01 18.18 17.42
N GLU A 300 2.70 18.19 17.25
CA GLU A 300 1.78 17.13 17.66
C GLU A 300 1.71 15.97 16.66
N TRP A 301 2.33 16.11 15.50
CA TRP A 301 2.31 15.07 14.49
C TRP A 301 3.32 13.99 14.81
N ARG A 302 2.99 12.74 14.48
CA ARG A 302 3.95 11.65 14.52
C ARG A 302 5.01 11.86 13.46
N LYS A 303 6.26 11.69 13.88
CA LYS A 303 7.46 11.83 13.03
C LYS A 303 8.26 10.54 13.11
N VAL A 304 8.58 9.98 11.96
CA VAL A 304 9.40 8.77 11.87
C VAL A 304 10.54 9.03 10.89
N ARG A 305 11.77 8.65 11.24
CA ARG A 305 12.88 8.69 10.30
C ARG A 305 12.61 7.72 9.16
N TRP A 306 12.93 8.14 7.94
CA TRP A 306 12.75 7.27 6.76
C TRP A 306 13.40 5.90 6.95
N ASN A 307 14.68 5.87 7.33
CA ASN A 307 15.45 4.63 7.47
C ASN A 307 15.01 3.74 8.66
N ASP A 308 14.20 4.26 9.59
CA ASP A 308 13.61 3.46 10.68
C ASP A 308 12.30 2.77 10.25
N LEU A 309 11.67 3.24 9.18
CA LEU A 309 10.41 2.69 8.68
C LEU A 309 10.55 1.98 7.33
N VAL A 310 11.38 2.49 6.42
CA VAL A 310 11.44 2.04 5.02
C VAL A 310 12.68 1.19 4.78
N ILE A 311 12.49 0.09 4.06
CA ILE A 311 13.58 -0.80 3.62
C ILE A 311 14.08 -0.28 2.26
N ASN A 312 15.36 0.10 2.21
CA ASN A 312 15.96 0.75 1.04
C ASN A 312 16.64 -0.25 0.06
N SER A 313 16.83 -1.51 0.46
CA SER A 313 17.53 -2.53 -0.35
C SER A 313 17.08 -3.95 -0.02
#